data_5767cf30500b2806b0b514e7d5b28c3e
#
_entry.id   5767cf30500b2806b0b514e7d5b28c3e
#
_cell.length_a   1.000
_cell.length_b   1.000
_cell.length_c   1.000
_cell.angle_alpha   90.00
_cell.angle_beta   90.00
_cell.angle_gamma   90.00
#
_symmetry.space_group_name_H-M   'P 1'
#
loop_
_entity.id
_entity.type
_entity.pdbx_description
1 polymer ?
#
loop_
_entity_poly.entity_id
_entity_poly.type
_entity_poly.pdbx_seq_one_letter_code
_entity_poly.pdbx_strand_id
1 'polypeptide(L)'
;MKEKKKSFDSYSKKPLKDEVRKAMNRYFNQLDQKNTPINVYQLVLNEVEPPLLRSVMQFSNNNQSKAAKILGINRTTLRTKLKKYKIE
;
A
#
# COMPACT_ATOMS: atom_id res chain seq x y z
N MET A 1 -23.19 -20.90 -0.50
CA MET A 1 -23.51 -19.49 -0.28
C MET A 1 -22.26 -18.64 -0.47
N LYS A 2 -22.38 -17.62 -1.29
CA LYS A 2 -21.24 -16.77 -1.55
C LYS A 2 -21.09 -15.74 -0.44
N GLU A 3 -19.89 -15.64 0.12
CA GLU A 3 -19.60 -14.58 1.05
C GLU A 3 -19.56 -13.26 0.32
N LYS A 4 -20.19 -12.27 0.92
CA LYS A 4 -20.15 -10.94 0.40
C LYS A 4 -18.77 -10.35 0.69
N LYS A 5 -18.03 -9.97 -0.32
CA LYS A 5 -16.72 -9.34 -0.12
C LYS A 5 -16.91 -7.99 0.54
N LYS A 6 -16.25 -7.81 1.67
CA LYS A 6 -16.27 -6.51 2.35
C LYS A 6 -15.20 -5.62 1.75
N SER A 7 -15.48 -4.34 1.69
CA SER A 7 -14.45 -3.39 1.29
C SER A 7 -13.41 -3.26 2.40
N PHE A 8 -12.24 -2.78 2.05
CA PHE A 8 -11.18 -2.58 3.03
C PHE A 8 -11.65 -1.69 4.18
N ASP A 9 -12.45 -0.68 3.86
CA ASP A 9 -12.92 0.29 4.84
C ASP A 9 -13.77 -0.33 5.95
N SER A 10 -14.39 -1.49 5.70
CA SER A 10 -15.19 -2.13 6.74
C SER A 10 -14.34 -2.69 7.87
N TYR A 11 -13.03 -2.74 7.70
CA TYR A 11 -12.12 -3.23 8.74
C TYR A 11 -11.37 -2.10 9.46
N SER A 12 -11.70 -0.85 9.15
CA SER A 12 -10.99 0.30 9.70
C SER A 12 -11.97 1.29 10.30
N LYS A 13 -11.59 1.88 11.41
CA LYS A 13 -12.39 2.96 12.00
C LYS A 13 -12.28 4.25 11.17
N LYS A 14 -11.18 4.41 10.47
CA LYS A 14 -10.96 5.55 9.58
C LYS A 14 -10.76 5.02 8.18
N PRO A 15 -11.68 5.31 7.26
CA PRO A 15 -11.53 4.81 5.89
C PRO A 15 -10.23 5.26 5.27
N LEU A 16 -9.50 4.31 4.70
CA LEU A 16 -8.20 4.59 4.08
C LEU A 16 -8.33 5.61 2.96
N LYS A 17 -9.38 5.50 2.17
CA LYS A 17 -9.59 6.44 1.06
C LYS A 17 -9.69 7.88 1.54
N ASP A 18 -10.32 8.09 2.69
CA ASP A 18 -10.44 9.43 3.26
C ASP A 18 -9.11 9.94 3.78
N GLU A 19 -8.31 9.07 4.38
CA GLU A 19 -6.98 9.45 4.85
C GLU A 19 -6.07 9.79 3.69
N VAL A 20 -6.14 9.04 2.59
CA VAL A 20 -5.37 9.35 1.39
C VAL A 20 -5.80 10.69 0.82
N ARG A 21 -7.12 10.94 0.73
CA ARG A 21 -7.63 12.20 0.21
C ARG A 21 -7.14 13.38 1.03
N LYS A 22 -7.20 13.26 2.35
CA LYS A 22 -6.73 14.31 3.24
C LYS A 22 -5.23 14.56 3.07
N ALA A 23 -4.46 13.49 2.98
CA ALA A 23 -3.02 13.60 2.80
C ALA A 23 -2.69 14.28 1.47
N MET A 24 -3.41 13.92 0.39
CA MET A 24 -3.19 14.54 -0.90
C MET A 24 -3.56 16.01 -0.91
N ASN A 25 -4.66 16.37 -0.23
CA ASN A 25 -5.05 17.77 -0.12
C ASN A 25 -3.98 18.58 0.60
N ARG A 26 -3.43 18.06 1.68
CA ARG A 26 -2.35 18.74 2.40
C ARG A 26 -1.11 18.88 1.52
N TYR A 27 -0.77 17.82 0.78
CA TYR A 27 0.39 17.83 -0.10
C TYR A 27 0.25 18.93 -1.16
N PHE A 28 -0.88 18.96 -1.87
CA PHE A 28 -1.08 19.95 -2.94
C PHE A 28 -1.18 21.36 -2.41
N ASN A 29 -1.72 21.54 -1.21
CA ASN A 29 -1.84 22.88 -0.61
C ASN A 29 -0.48 23.46 -0.20
N GLN A 30 0.50 22.59 0.04
CA GLN A 30 1.84 23.03 0.43
C GLN A 30 2.78 23.23 -0.75
N LEU A 31 2.35 22.83 -1.95
CA LEU A 31 3.19 22.97 -3.11
C LEU A 31 3.23 24.41 -3.61
N ASP A 32 4.42 24.81 -4.06
CA ASP A 32 4.58 26.07 -4.77
C ASP A 32 3.89 25.94 -6.14
N GLN A 33 3.05 26.89 -6.48
CA GLN A 33 2.31 26.87 -7.74
C GLN A 33 3.21 26.87 -8.97
N LYS A 34 4.46 27.24 -8.82
CA LYS A 34 5.42 27.24 -9.92
C LYS A 34 5.92 25.85 -10.27
N ASN A 35 5.76 24.89 -9.37
CA ASN A 35 6.27 23.54 -9.55
C ASN A 35 5.10 22.59 -9.79
N THR A 36 5.18 21.86 -10.90
CA THR A 36 4.21 20.78 -11.17
C THR A 36 4.67 19.54 -10.43
N PRO A 37 3.81 18.94 -9.60
CA PRO A 37 4.19 17.69 -8.95
C PRO A 37 4.34 16.58 -9.97
N ILE A 38 5.34 15.72 -9.76
CA ILE A 38 5.58 14.57 -10.62
C ILE A 38 5.78 13.36 -9.73
N ASN A 39 5.57 12.18 -10.31
CA ASN A 39 5.79 10.90 -9.62
C ASN A 39 4.96 10.76 -8.34
N VAL A 40 3.79 11.37 -8.31
CA VAL A 40 2.92 11.34 -7.13
C VAL A 40 2.47 9.90 -6.82
N TYR A 41 2.22 9.12 -7.86
CA TYR A 41 1.82 7.73 -7.68
C TYR A 41 2.88 6.97 -6.87
N GLN A 42 4.14 7.09 -7.27
CA GLN A 42 5.22 6.41 -6.56
C GLN A 42 5.42 6.97 -5.15
N LEU A 43 5.21 8.28 -5.00
CA LEU A 43 5.30 8.92 -3.69
C LEU A 43 4.33 8.27 -2.70
N VAL A 44 3.09 8.09 -3.14
CA VAL A 44 2.07 7.47 -2.30
C VAL A 44 2.36 6.00 -2.06
N LEU A 45 2.79 5.27 -3.09
CA LEU A 45 3.11 3.86 -2.95
C LEU A 45 4.25 3.63 -1.96
N ASN A 46 5.24 4.53 -1.93
CA ASN A 46 6.35 4.41 -0.98
C ASN A 46 5.88 4.49 0.48
N GLU A 47 4.72 5.11 0.72
CA GLU A 47 4.14 5.19 2.06
C GLU A 47 3.25 3.99 2.36
N VAL A 48 2.53 3.51 1.36
CA VAL A 48 1.51 2.48 1.54
C VAL A 48 2.10 1.06 1.46
N GLU A 49 3.01 0.83 0.54
CA GLU A 49 3.52 -0.52 0.30
C GLU A 49 4.29 -1.11 1.48
N PRO A 50 5.20 -0.38 2.14
CA PRO A 50 5.96 -1.01 3.25
C PRO A 50 5.09 -1.58 4.35
N PRO A 51 4.15 -0.83 4.94
CA PRO A 51 3.29 -1.42 5.98
C PRO A 51 2.41 -2.54 5.45
N LEU A 52 1.92 -2.42 4.21
CA LEU A 52 1.13 -3.48 3.60
C LEU A 52 1.94 -4.76 3.48
N LEU A 53 3.14 -4.67 2.93
CA LEU A 53 4.00 -5.84 2.73
C LEU A 53 4.43 -6.46 4.06
N ARG A 54 4.78 -5.62 5.04
CA ARG A 54 5.15 -6.13 6.36
C ARG A 54 4.01 -6.90 7.00
N SER A 55 2.79 -6.37 6.91
CA SER A 55 1.62 -7.03 7.48
C SER A 55 1.36 -8.38 6.83
N VAL A 56 1.47 -8.45 5.51
CA VAL A 56 1.22 -9.71 4.80
C VAL A 56 2.34 -10.71 5.08
N MET A 57 3.59 -10.26 5.12
CA MET A 57 4.71 -11.16 5.44
C MET A 57 4.55 -11.73 6.85
N GLN A 58 4.14 -10.91 7.79
CA GLN A 58 3.90 -11.37 9.16
C GLN A 58 2.77 -12.39 9.21
N PHE A 59 1.68 -12.11 8.53
CA PHE A 59 0.53 -13.02 8.48
C PHE A 59 0.91 -14.37 7.86
N SER A 60 1.78 -14.34 6.85
CA SER A 60 2.18 -15.56 6.13
C SER A 60 3.39 -16.25 6.76
N ASN A 61 3.84 -15.79 7.93
CA ASN A 61 5.02 -16.33 8.63
C ASN A 61 6.26 -16.30 7.72
N ASN A 62 6.41 -15.23 6.98
CA ASN A 62 7.54 -15.01 6.06
C ASN A 62 7.59 -15.99 4.89
N ASN A 63 6.48 -16.62 4.59
CA ASN A 63 6.37 -17.49 3.41
C ASN A 63 6.06 -16.63 2.20
N GLN A 64 7.07 -16.40 1.35
CA GLN A 64 6.92 -15.49 0.22
C GLN A 64 5.91 -15.98 -0.81
N SER A 65 5.85 -17.29 -1.05
CA SER A 65 4.87 -17.84 -2.00
C SER A 65 3.44 -17.58 -1.52
N LYS A 66 3.20 -17.80 -0.23
CA LYS A 66 1.89 -17.56 0.36
C LYS A 66 1.56 -16.08 0.36
N ALA A 67 2.54 -15.24 0.71
CA ALA A 67 2.36 -13.79 0.74
C ALA A 67 2.03 -13.24 -0.65
N ALA A 68 2.72 -13.71 -1.68
CA ALA A 68 2.45 -13.28 -3.05
C ALA A 68 1.02 -13.63 -3.47
N LYS A 69 0.58 -14.82 -3.08
CA LYS A 69 -0.78 -15.27 -3.36
C LYS A 69 -1.81 -14.40 -2.65
N ILE A 70 -1.58 -14.10 -1.38
CA ILE A 70 -2.46 -13.24 -0.61
C ILE A 70 -2.56 -11.85 -1.24
N LEU A 71 -1.42 -11.31 -1.67
CA LEU A 71 -1.37 -10.00 -2.28
C LEU A 71 -1.90 -9.97 -3.71
N GLY A 72 -1.95 -11.13 -4.36
CA GLY A 72 -2.37 -11.20 -5.75
C GLY A 72 -1.32 -10.69 -6.72
N ILE A 73 -0.05 -10.84 -6.38
CA ILE A 73 1.06 -10.41 -7.24
C ILE A 73 2.01 -11.56 -7.48
N ASN A 74 2.85 -11.41 -8.49
CA ASN A 74 3.86 -12.39 -8.83
C ASN A 74 4.92 -12.46 -7.72
N ARG A 75 5.43 -13.66 -7.45
CA ARG A 75 6.45 -13.87 -6.42
C ARG A 75 7.71 -13.03 -6.69
N THR A 76 8.12 -12.96 -7.95
CA THR A 76 9.29 -12.16 -8.32
C THR A 76 9.06 -10.68 -8.02
N THR A 77 7.86 -10.17 -8.32
CA THR A 77 7.48 -8.80 -8.00
C THR A 77 7.55 -8.57 -6.50
N LEU A 78 7.02 -9.52 -5.72
CA LEU A 78 7.07 -9.40 -4.27
C LEU A 78 8.50 -9.33 -3.75
N ARG A 79 9.38 -10.22 -4.25
CA ARG A 79 10.77 -10.23 -3.84
C ARG A 79 11.47 -8.91 -4.14
N THR A 80 11.21 -8.35 -5.32
CA THR A 80 11.78 -7.07 -5.71
C THR A 80 11.33 -5.96 -4.76
N LYS A 81 10.04 -5.95 -4.39
CA LYS A 81 9.51 -4.95 -3.48
C LYS A 81 10.07 -5.12 -2.07
N LEU A 82 10.20 -6.36 -1.61
CA LEU A 82 10.77 -6.62 -0.30
C LEU A 82 12.20 -6.10 -0.20
N LYS A 83 12.98 -6.29 -1.26
CA LYS A 83 14.34 -5.75 -1.31
C LYS A 83 14.36 -4.24 -1.34
N LYS A 84 13.47 -3.66 -2.12
CA LYS A 84 13.36 -2.20 -2.23
C LYS A 84 13.14 -1.55 -0.87
N TYR A 85 12.27 -2.13 -0.07
CA TYR A 85 11.91 -1.57 1.24
C TYR A 85 12.70 -2.21 2.40
N LYS A 86 13.64 -3.08 2.10
CA LYS A 86 14.48 -3.76 3.09
C LYS A 86 13.64 -4.52 4.12
N ILE A 87 12.65 -5.22 3.64
CA ILE A 87 11.78 -6.07 4.45
C ILE A 87 12.27 -7.51 4.34
N GLU A 88 12.48 -8.14 5.48
CA GLU A 88 12.90 -9.54 5.52
C GLU A 88 11.72 -10.49 5.57
#